data_f4a79f032e2addfad20739ded24207f9
#
_entry.id   f4a79f032e2addfad20739ded24207f9
#
_cell.length_a   1.000
_cell.length_b   1.000
_cell.length_c   1.000
_cell.angle_alpha   90.00
_cell.angle_beta   90.00
_cell.angle_gamma   90.00
#
_symmetry.space_group_name_H-M   'P 1'
#
loop_
_entity.id
_entity.type
_entity.pdbx_description
1 polymer ?
#
loop_
_entity_poly.entity_id
_entity_poly.type
_entity_poly.pdbx_seq_one_letter_code
_entity_poly.pdbx_strand_id
1 'polypeptide(L)'
;MRMPNVGPLEVFFRDDKITEIMVNDTRNVYIEKDGRCISGGMRIQDAESLLGIARGLAEVGGRFLNADNPYADFMLPDGSRVNIVMPPLVPGPAITIRRFPKKRPTAEDLMRNQTWDQRLAYFLNVCVVGRLNILVSGGTGSGKTTLLNLFAQFIPKNERIVTIEDTPELV
;
A
#
# COMPACT_ATOMS: atom_id res chain seq x y z
N MET A 1 -3.00 10.10 -15.54
CA MET A 1 -4.02 10.48 -14.56
C MET A 1 -3.35 11.34 -13.50
N ARG A 2 -3.95 12.49 -13.12
CA ARG A 2 -3.27 13.45 -12.23
C ARG A 2 -3.48 12.99 -10.78
N MET A 3 -2.40 12.89 -10.00
CA MET A 3 -2.48 12.66 -8.54
C MET A 3 -3.30 13.79 -7.90
N PRO A 4 -4.10 13.50 -6.86
CA PRO A 4 -4.85 14.53 -6.15
C PRO A 4 -3.88 15.57 -5.57
N ASN A 5 -4.38 16.79 -5.39
CA ASN A 5 -3.64 17.78 -4.62
C ASN A 5 -3.66 17.38 -3.15
N VAL A 6 -2.58 16.75 -2.71
CA VAL A 6 -2.39 16.31 -1.31
C VAL A 6 -1.66 17.37 -0.46
N GLY A 7 -1.54 18.61 -1.01
CA GLY A 7 -0.92 19.72 -0.31
C GLY A 7 0.51 19.39 0.14
N PRO A 8 0.87 19.69 1.39
CA PRO A 8 2.23 19.49 1.89
C PRO A 8 2.66 18.00 1.92
N LEU A 9 1.72 17.05 1.87
CA LEU A 9 2.04 15.61 1.86
C LEU A 9 2.71 15.18 0.54
N GLU A 10 2.67 16.00 -0.52
CA GLU A 10 3.25 15.67 -1.83
C GLU A 10 4.74 15.30 -1.73
N VAL A 11 5.47 15.91 -0.80
CA VAL A 11 6.90 15.63 -0.60
C VAL A 11 7.15 14.15 -0.31
N PHE A 12 6.25 13.49 0.41
CA PHE A 12 6.39 12.08 0.75
C PHE A 12 6.14 11.15 -0.44
N PHE A 13 5.35 11.59 -1.42
CA PHE A 13 5.12 10.81 -2.64
C PHE A 13 6.33 10.80 -3.59
N ARG A 14 7.28 11.73 -3.41
CA ARG A 14 8.51 11.79 -4.21
C ARG A 14 9.60 10.83 -3.72
N ASP A 15 9.52 10.36 -2.49
CA ASP A 15 10.47 9.40 -1.94
C ASP A 15 9.88 7.98 -2.01
N ASP A 16 10.44 7.15 -2.89
CA ASP A 16 9.97 5.78 -3.12
C ASP A 16 10.27 4.82 -1.95
N LYS A 17 11.06 5.25 -0.97
CA LYS A 17 11.32 4.48 0.25
C LYS A 17 10.23 4.63 1.30
N ILE A 18 9.34 5.61 1.14
CA ILE A 18 8.21 5.80 2.04
C ILE A 18 7.10 4.85 1.60
N THR A 19 6.72 3.95 2.48
CA THR A 19 5.68 2.93 2.26
C THR A 19 4.33 3.32 2.83
N GLU A 20 4.32 4.14 3.88
CA GLU A 20 3.07 4.59 4.51
C GLU A 20 3.17 6.04 4.96
N ILE A 21 2.06 6.79 4.85
CA ILE A 21 1.91 8.16 5.32
C ILE A 21 0.70 8.17 6.26
N MET A 22 0.90 8.58 7.50
CA MET A 22 -0.11 8.59 8.54
C MET A 22 -0.27 10.01 9.09
N VAL A 23 -1.43 10.59 8.90
CA VAL A 23 -1.79 11.92 9.41
C VAL A 23 -2.84 11.72 10.50
N ASN A 24 -2.44 11.85 11.75
CA ASN A 24 -3.36 11.70 12.89
C ASN A 24 -4.09 13.01 13.22
N ASP A 25 -3.42 14.13 12.98
CA ASP A 25 -3.94 15.49 13.11
C ASP A 25 -3.00 16.49 12.41
N THR A 26 -3.22 17.79 12.59
CA THR A 26 -2.43 18.85 11.95
C THR A 26 -0.97 18.91 12.40
N ARG A 27 -0.62 18.31 13.53
CA ARG A 27 0.73 18.33 14.14
C ARG A 27 1.43 17.00 14.08
N ASN A 28 0.65 15.92 14.06
CA ASN A 28 1.12 14.54 14.18
C ASN A 28 1.05 13.84 12.83
N VAL A 29 2.08 14.05 12.03
CA VAL A 29 2.29 13.39 10.74
C VAL A 29 3.45 12.42 10.89
N TYR A 30 3.22 11.16 10.56
CA TYR A 30 4.20 10.08 10.59
C TYR A 30 4.33 9.45 9.21
N ILE A 31 5.48 8.86 8.96
CA ILE A 31 5.75 8.08 7.75
C ILE A 31 6.40 6.75 8.13
N GLU A 32 6.13 5.73 7.35
CA GLU A 32 6.94 4.53 7.37
C GLU A 32 7.99 4.61 6.26
N LYS A 33 9.26 4.49 6.64
CA LYS A 33 10.40 4.49 5.73
C LYS A 33 11.39 3.41 6.14
N ASP A 34 11.82 2.59 5.18
CA ASP A 34 12.75 1.47 5.42
C ASP A 34 12.26 0.54 6.57
N GLY A 35 10.93 0.32 6.68
CA GLY A 35 10.29 -0.52 7.70
C GLY A 35 10.25 0.10 9.10
N ARG A 36 10.48 1.40 9.23
CA ARG A 36 10.43 2.13 10.51
C ARG A 36 9.44 3.28 10.44
N CYS A 37 8.59 3.35 11.45
CA CYS A 37 7.70 4.49 11.65
C CYS A 37 8.49 5.63 12.30
N ILE A 38 8.52 6.78 11.62
CA ILE A 38 9.24 7.99 12.08
C ILE A 38 8.34 9.22 11.91
N SER A 39 8.65 10.30 12.63
CA SER A 39 7.99 11.58 12.41
C SER A 39 8.23 12.08 10.99
N GLY A 40 7.18 12.57 10.32
CA GLY A 40 7.28 13.18 9.01
C GLY A 40 7.97 14.56 9.01
N GLY A 41 8.21 15.14 10.20
CA GLY A 41 8.91 16.43 10.32
C GLY A 41 8.13 17.62 9.76
N MET A 42 6.81 17.46 9.54
CA MET A 42 5.95 18.49 8.98
C MET A 42 4.69 18.71 9.82
N ARG A 43 4.02 19.81 9.53
CA ARG A 43 2.70 20.15 10.08
C ARG A 43 1.78 20.59 8.95
N ILE A 44 0.50 20.30 9.09
CA ILE A 44 -0.55 20.86 8.26
C ILE A 44 -1.00 22.17 8.90
N GLN A 45 -1.22 23.18 8.08
CA GLN A 45 -1.44 24.55 8.53
C GLN A 45 -2.54 24.66 9.59
N ASP A 46 -3.70 24.09 9.31
CA ASP A 46 -4.87 24.11 10.16
C ASP A 46 -5.83 22.96 9.87
N ALA A 47 -6.89 22.84 10.66
CA ALA A 47 -7.89 21.79 10.54
C ALA A 47 -8.67 21.88 9.22
N GLU A 48 -8.89 23.07 8.68
CA GLU A 48 -9.60 23.27 7.41
C GLU A 48 -8.75 22.74 6.25
N SER A 49 -7.46 23.03 6.24
CA SER A 49 -6.49 22.47 5.26
C SER A 49 -6.46 20.96 5.30
N LEU A 50 -6.44 20.36 6.52
CA LEU A 50 -6.49 18.90 6.66
C LEU A 50 -7.80 18.31 6.14
N LEU A 51 -8.93 18.97 6.43
CA LEU A 51 -10.23 18.58 5.92
C LEU A 51 -10.29 18.67 4.39
N GLY A 52 -9.71 19.73 3.81
CA GLY A 52 -9.58 19.91 2.36
C GLY A 52 -8.78 18.78 1.71
N ILE A 53 -7.66 18.39 2.32
CA ILE A 53 -6.85 17.24 1.85
C ILE A 53 -7.67 15.94 1.90
N ALA A 54 -8.37 15.67 3.03
CA ALA A 54 -9.19 14.48 3.20
C ALA A 54 -10.29 14.38 2.14
N ARG A 55 -11.03 15.47 1.91
CA ARG A 55 -12.09 15.54 0.90
C ARG A 55 -11.54 15.39 -0.52
N GLY A 56 -10.46 16.08 -0.84
CA GLY A 56 -9.83 15.98 -2.17
C GLY A 56 -9.33 14.57 -2.49
N LEU A 57 -8.77 13.88 -1.51
CA LEU A 57 -8.39 12.46 -1.66
C LEU A 57 -9.61 11.58 -1.90
N ALA A 58 -10.68 11.76 -1.09
CA ALA A 58 -11.90 10.98 -1.21
C ALA A 58 -12.59 11.18 -2.57
N GLU A 59 -12.63 12.42 -3.06
CA GLU A 59 -13.21 12.75 -4.38
C GLU A 59 -12.49 12.01 -5.52
N VAL A 60 -11.15 11.95 -5.48
CA VAL A 60 -10.37 11.19 -6.47
C VAL A 60 -10.68 9.69 -6.39
N GLY A 61 -10.94 9.17 -5.20
CA GLY A 61 -11.40 7.79 -4.99
C GLY A 61 -12.89 7.56 -5.27
N GLY A 62 -13.63 8.59 -5.76
CA GLY A 62 -15.07 8.50 -5.99
C GLY A 62 -15.89 8.36 -4.72
N ARG A 63 -15.37 8.87 -3.59
CA ARG A 63 -16.02 8.81 -2.27
C ARG A 63 -16.38 10.21 -1.79
N PHE A 64 -17.49 10.30 -1.05
CA PHE A 64 -17.93 11.53 -0.41
C PHE A 64 -17.87 11.37 1.10
N LEU A 65 -17.20 12.33 1.75
CA LEU A 65 -17.04 12.39 3.19
C LEU A 65 -17.91 13.52 3.77
N ASN A 66 -18.76 13.15 4.72
CA ASN A 66 -19.61 14.06 5.48
C ASN A 66 -19.93 13.45 6.86
N ALA A 67 -20.76 14.11 7.68
CA ALA A 67 -21.14 13.62 9.00
C ALA A 67 -21.89 12.26 8.97
N ASP A 68 -22.64 11.98 7.91
CA ASP A 68 -23.38 10.73 7.74
C ASP A 68 -22.49 9.62 7.19
N ASN A 69 -21.45 9.98 6.44
CA ASN A 69 -20.43 9.07 5.91
C ASN A 69 -19.03 9.54 6.36
N PRO A 70 -18.67 9.34 7.64
CA PRO A 70 -17.48 9.93 8.23
C PRO A 70 -16.20 9.13 7.98
N TYR A 71 -16.25 8.07 7.19
CA TYR A 71 -15.07 7.28 6.83
C TYR A 71 -15.09 6.84 5.38
N ALA A 72 -13.92 6.63 4.81
CA ALA A 72 -13.77 6.05 3.48
C ALA A 72 -12.50 5.20 3.40
N ASP A 73 -12.60 4.09 2.68
CA ASP A 73 -11.48 3.23 2.29
C ASP A 73 -11.54 3.03 0.78
N PHE A 74 -10.48 3.37 0.06
CA PHE A 74 -10.45 3.35 -1.40
C PHE A 74 -9.01 3.30 -1.91
N MET A 75 -8.88 3.07 -3.23
CA MET A 75 -7.59 3.10 -3.90
C MET A 75 -7.44 4.34 -4.77
N LEU A 76 -6.26 4.94 -4.74
CA LEU A 76 -5.86 6.00 -5.67
C LEU A 76 -5.50 5.40 -7.03
N PRO A 77 -5.45 6.22 -8.09
CA PRO A 77 -5.09 5.77 -9.43
C PRO A 77 -3.69 5.14 -9.56
N ASP A 78 -2.78 5.44 -8.63
CA ASP A 78 -1.44 4.86 -8.56
C ASP A 78 -1.41 3.52 -7.82
N GLY A 79 -2.57 3.03 -7.36
CA GLY A 79 -2.71 1.81 -6.57
C GLY A 79 -2.51 1.99 -5.06
N SER A 80 -2.20 3.20 -4.59
CA SER A 80 -2.09 3.48 -3.16
C SER A 80 -3.45 3.35 -2.48
N ARG A 81 -3.53 2.64 -1.35
CA ARG A 81 -4.74 2.52 -0.53
C ARG A 81 -4.83 3.67 0.43
N VAL A 82 -5.99 4.30 0.49
CA VAL A 82 -6.28 5.42 1.39
C VAL A 82 -7.41 5.05 2.32
N ASN A 83 -7.18 5.23 3.61
CA ASN A 83 -8.21 5.20 4.64
C ASN A 83 -8.34 6.59 5.27
N ILE A 84 -9.56 7.08 5.38
CA ILE A 84 -9.86 8.37 5.99
C ILE A 84 -10.97 8.16 7.02
N VAL A 85 -10.79 8.76 8.19
CA VAL A 85 -11.80 8.83 9.24
C VAL A 85 -11.96 10.28 9.65
N MET A 86 -13.22 10.71 9.85
CA MET A 86 -13.59 12.10 10.16
C MET A 86 -14.52 12.20 11.37
N PRO A 87 -14.75 13.41 11.90
CA PRO A 87 -15.82 13.63 12.85
C PRO A 87 -17.17 13.13 12.32
N PRO A 88 -18.03 12.54 13.16
CA PRO A 88 -17.94 12.47 14.63
C PRO A 88 -17.14 11.27 15.19
N LEU A 89 -16.57 10.39 14.36
CA LEU A 89 -15.86 9.19 14.81
C LEU A 89 -14.54 9.52 15.50
N VAL A 90 -13.89 10.61 15.08
CA VAL A 90 -12.63 11.12 15.63
C VAL A 90 -12.72 12.64 15.76
N PRO A 91 -11.92 13.28 16.62
CA PRO A 91 -11.99 14.74 16.87
C PRO A 91 -11.65 15.58 15.63
N GLY A 92 -10.88 15.08 14.71
CA GLY A 92 -10.46 15.72 13.47
C GLY A 92 -10.15 14.69 12.41
N PRO A 93 -9.96 15.07 11.12
CA PRO A 93 -9.63 14.10 10.09
C PRO A 93 -8.34 13.36 10.38
N ALA A 94 -8.37 12.03 10.28
CA ALA A 94 -7.20 11.16 10.27
C ALA A 94 -7.11 10.49 8.92
N ILE A 95 -5.90 10.45 8.33
CA ILE A 95 -5.65 9.93 6.99
C ILE A 95 -4.50 8.94 7.05
N THR A 96 -4.71 7.75 6.51
CA THR A 96 -3.65 6.77 6.30
C THR A 96 -3.55 6.47 4.82
N ILE A 97 -2.35 6.59 4.26
CA ILE A 97 -2.06 6.28 2.85
C ILE A 97 -0.99 5.21 2.80
N ARG A 98 -1.36 4.00 2.44
CA ARG A 98 -0.43 2.91 2.17
C ARG A 98 -0.06 2.93 0.71
N ARG A 99 1.20 3.25 0.42
CA ARG A 99 1.68 3.42 -0.94
C ARG A 99 1.85 2.09 -1.64
N PHE A 100 1.50 2.09 -2.92
CA PHE A 100 1.77 0.94 -3.77
C PHE A 100 3.25 0.95 -4.16
N PRO A 101 4.01 -0.14 -3.93
CA PRO A 101 5.43 -0.19 -4.26
C PRO A 101 5.64 -0.09 -5.76
N LYS A 102 6.39 0.93 -6.20
CA LYS A 102 6.72 1.12 -7.63
C LYS A 102 7.66 0.05 -8.17
N LYS A 103 8.52 -0.50 -7.33
CA LYS A 103 9.39 -1.62 -7.67
C LYS A 103 9.02 -2.82 -6.81
N ARG A 104 8.73 -3.93 -7.46
CA ARG A 104 8.55 -5.20 -6.79
C ARG A 104 9.86 -5.95 -6.81
N PRO A 105 10.22 -6.65 -5.72
CA PRO A 105 11.39 -7.51 -5.73
C PRO A 105 11.25 -8.57 -6.81
N THR A 106 12.32 -8.78 -7.57
CA THR A 106 12.43 -9.86 -8.54
C THR A 106 12.97 -11.13 -7.86
N ALA A 107 12.94 -12.26 -8.57
CA ALA A 107 13.56 -13.48 -8.09
C ALA A 107 15.07 -13.30 -7.83
N GLU A 108 15.75 -12.53 -8.69
CA GLU A 108 17.16 -12.18 -8.53
C GLU A 108 17.40 -11.30 -7.30
N ASP A 109 16.49 -10.37 -6.98
CA ASP A 109 16.61 -9.55 -5.78
C ASP A 109 16.50 -10.40 -4.52
N LEU A 110 15.60 -11.39 -4.48
CA LEU A 110 15.51 -12.32 -3.36
C LEU A 110 16.73 -13.23 -3.23
N MET A 111 17.33 -13.65 -4.35
CA MET A 111 18.60 -14.38 -4.33
C MET A 111 19.75 -13.51 -3.80
N ARG A 112 19.84 -12.26 -4.27
CA ARG A 112 20.85 -11.30 -3.83
C ARG A 112 20.75 -10.99 -2.34
N ASN A 113 19.53 -10.90 -1.83
CA ASN A 113 19.24 -10.65 -0.42
C ASN A 113 19.28 -11.94 0.43
N GLN A 114 19.70 -13.07 -0.15
CA GLN A 114 19.79 -14.38 0.51
C GLN A 114 18.46 -14.86 1.13
N THR A 115 17.31 -14.36 0.63
CA THR A 115 15.98 -14.80 1.05
C THR A 115 15.70 -16.22 0.56
N TRP A 116 16.20 -16.58 -0.62
CA TRP A 116 16.20 -17.91 -1.18
C TRP A 116 17.47 -18.18 -2.00
N ASP A 117 17.78 -19.43 -2.24
CA ASP A 117 18.82 -19.87 -3.16
C ASP A 117 18.21 -20.37 -4.48
N GLN A 118 19.09 -20.69 -5.44
CA GLN A 118 18.68 -21.19 -6.74
C GLN A 118 17.93 -22.54 -6.66
N ARG A 119 18.27 -23.38 -5.68
CA ARG A 119 17.63 -24.69 -5.49
C ARG A 119 16.19 -24.52 -5.02
N LEU A 120 15.97 -23.62 -4.04
CA LEU A 120 14.65 -23.30 -3.53
C LEU A 120 13.80 -22.65 -4.62
N ALA A 121 14.35 -21.69 -5.38
CA ALA A 121 13.66 -21.06 -6.50
C ALA A 121 13.21 -22.09 -7.56
N TYR A 122 14.09 -23.04 -7.91
CA TYR A 122 13.76 -24.13 -8.83
C TYR A 122 12.67 -25.05 -8.27
N PHE A 123 12.78 -25.45 -7.00
CA PHE A 123 11.78 -26.28 -6.34
C PHE A 123 10.41 -25.63 -6.33
N LEU A 124 10.32 -24.34 -5.97
CA LEU A 124 9.07 -23.59 -5.97
C LEU A 124 8.48 -23.44 -7.39
N ASN A 125 9.31 -23.23 -8.39
CA ASN A 125 8.87 -23.21 -9.80
C ASN A 125 8.24 -24.57 -10.17
N VAL A 126 8.89 -25.69 -9.85
CA VAL A 126 8.34 -27.02 -10.11
C VAL A 126 7.01 -27.24 -9.39
N CYS A 127 6.87 -26.76 -8.16
CA CYS A 127 5.61 -26.85 -7.42
C CYS A 127 4.49 -26.06 -8.11
N VAL A 128 4.77 -24.84 -8.57
CA VAL A 128 3.77 -23.99 -9.28
C VAL A 128 3.36 -24.62 -10.61
N VAL A 129 4.33 -25.00 -11.44
CA VAL A 129 4.08 -25.65 -12.73
C VAL A 129 3.36 -26.99 -12.57
N GLY A 130 3.69 -27.73 -11.50
CA GLY A 130 3.02 -28.97 -11.12
C GLY A 130 1.63 -28.78 -10.49
N ARG A 131 1.16 -27.53 -10.34
CA ARG A 131 -0.17 -27.18 -9.79
C ARG A 131 -0.40 -27.67 -8.37
N LEU A 132 0.65 -27.70 -7.56
CA LEU A 132 0.53 -28.08 -6.17
C LEU A 132 -0.17 -26.98 -5.37
N ASN A 133 -0.90 -27.38 -4.32
CA ASN A 133 -1.45 -26.44 -3.36
C ASN A 133 -0.32 -25.86 -2.51
N ILE A 134 -0.18 -24.55 -2.51
CA ILE A 134 0.88 -23.84 -1.78
C ILE A 134 0.23 -22.89 -0.78
N LEU A 135 0.61 -23.03 0.49
CA LEU A 135 0.20 -22.11 1.55
C LEU A 135 1.39 -21.24 1.95
N VAL A 136 1.22 -19.92 1.83
CA VAL A 136 2.20 -18.93 2.29
C VAL A 136 1.68 -18.25 3.55
N SER A 137 2.36 -18.44 4.67
CA SER A 137 1.98 -17.88 5.98
C SER A 137 3.11 -17.07 6.59
N GLY A 138 2.76 -16.16 7.48
CA GLY A 138 3.72 -15.30 8.19
C GLY A 138 3.06 -14.05 8.76
N GLY A 139 3.78 -13.30 9.56
CA GLY A 139 3.32 -12.02 10.16
C GLY A 139 3.14 -10.91 9.13
N THR A 140 2.62 -9.77 9.57
CA THR A 140 2.54 -8.55 8.75
C THR A 140 3.94 -8.10 8.32
N GLY A 141 4.09 -7.66 7.08
CA GLY A 141 5.39 -7.21 6.54
C GLY A 141 6.43 -8.31 6.27
N SER A 142 6.11 -9.61 6.47
CA SER A 142 7.05 -10.71 6.24
C SER A 142 7.31 -11.06 4.76
N GLY A 143 6.64 -10.39 3.82
CA GLY A 143 6.83 -10.60 2.39
C GLY A 143 5.93 -11.66 1.75
N LYS A 144 4.82 -12.07 2.40
CA LYS A 144 3.87 -13.06 1.85
C LYS A 144 3.38 -12.69 0.45
N THR A 145 2.84 -11.49 0.29
CA THR A 145 2.32 -10.99 -0.98
C THR A 145 3.43 -10.85 -2.03
N THR A 146 4.64 -10.47 -1.60
CA THR A 146 5.83 -10.43 -2.46
C THR A 146 6.12 -11.81 -3.03
N LEU A 147 6.11 -12.83 -2.18
CA LEU A 147 6.37 -14.21 -2.57
C LEU A 147 5.27 -14.76 -3.50
N LEU A 148 3.99 -14.47 -3.20
CA LEU A 148 2.87 -14.86 -4.08
C LEU A 148 2.97 -14.21 -5.46
N ASN A 149 3.34 -12.93 -5.55
CA ASN A 149 3.59 -12.25 -6.83
C ASN A 149 4.73 -12.89 -7.63
N LEU A 150 5.76 -13.42 -6.94
CA LEU A 150 6.83 -14.16 -7.61
C LEU A 150 6.36 -15.52 -8.10
N PHE A 151 5.51 -16.23 -7.33
CA PHE A 151 4.91 -17.49 -7.80
C PHE A 151 4.05 -17.28 -9.04
N ALA A 152 3.32 -16.16 -9.10
CA ALA A 152 2.53 -15.82 -10.28
C ALA A 152 3.38 -15.73 -11.57
N GLN A 153 4.66 -15.34 -11.46
CA GLN A 153 5.59 -15.31 -12.59
C GLN A 153 6.03 -16.70 -13.08
N PHE A 154 5.89 -17.72 -12.24
CA PHE A 154 6.17 -19.12 -12.62
C PHE A 154 4.99 -19.80 -13.32
N ILE A 155 3.80 -19.20 -13.27
CA ILE A 155 2.61 -19.76 -13.92
C ILE A 155 2.78 -19.66 -15.44
N PRO A 156 2.56 -20.75 -16.19
CA PRO A 156 2.60 -20.73 -17.64
C PRO A 156 1.62 -19.69 -18.22
N LYS A 157 2.05 -18.95 -19.25
CA LYS A 157 1.27 -17.84 -19.84
C LYS A 157 -0.08 -18.24 -20.47
N ASN A 158 -0.27 -19.53 -20.72
CA ASN A 158 -1.52 -20.08 -21.25
C ASN A 158 -2.51 -20.51 -20.14
N GLU A 159 -2.18 -20.29 -18.89
CA GLU A 159 -3.06 -20.60 -17.77
C GLU A 159 -3.96 -19.40 -17.42
N ARG A 160 -5.19 -19.69 -17.04
CA ARG A 160 -6.12 -18.70 -16.47
C ARG A 160 -5.88 -18.57 -14.98
N ILE A 161 -5.56 -17.36 -14.55
CA ILE A 161 -5.40 -17.04 -13.11
C ILE A 161 -6.69 -16.38 -12.62
N VAL A 162 -7.13 -16.76 -11.42
CA VAL A 162 -8.21 -16.11 -10.67
C VAL A 162 -7.69 -15.75 -9.30
N THR A 163 -7.79 -14.47 -8.93
CA THR A 163 -7.44 -13.99 -7.60
C THR A 163 -8.69 -13.70 -6.78
N ILE A 164 -8.64 -13.96 -5.48
CA ILE A 164 -9.69 -13.62 -4.51
C ILE A 164 -8.97 -12.87 -3.40
N GLU A 165 -9.22 -11.57 -3.30
CA GLU A 165 -8.50 -10.66 -2.42
C GLU A 165 -9.45 -9.64 -1.81
N ASP A 166 -9.27 -9.28 -0.54
CA ASP A 166 -9.99 -8.17 0.09
C ASP A 166 -9.57 -6.83 -0.52
N THR A 167 -8.29 -6.69 -0.81
CA THR A 167 -7.70 -5.53 -1.52
C THR A 167 -6.74 -6.06 -2.56
N PRO A 168 -6.87 -5.69 -3.85
CA PRO A 168 -5.99 -6.15 -4.91
C PRO A 168 -4.52 -5.76 -4.63
N GLU A 169 -3.68 -6.75 -4.40
CA GLU A 169 -2.22 -6.61 -4.20
C GLU A 169 -1.42 -7.46 -5.20
N LEU A 170 -2.06 -8.47 -5.78
CA LEU A 170 -1.45 -9.34 -6.79
C LEU A 170 -1.56 -8.69 -8.18
N VAL A 171 -0.49 -8.82 -8.98
CA VAL A 171 -0.39 -8.23 -10.32
C VAL A 171 0.36 -9.14 -11.27
#